data_7d46cfc439af29601815d3021c1176bf
#
_entry.id   7d46cfc439af29601815d3021c1176bf
#
_cell.length_a   1.000
_cell.length_b   1.000
_cell.length_c   1.000
_cell.angle_alpha   90.00
_cell.angle_beta   90.00
_cell.angle_gamma   90.00
#
_symmetry.space_group_name_H-M   'P 1'
#
loop_
_entity.id
_entity.type
_entity.pdbx_description
1 polymer ?
#
loop_
_entity_poly.entity_id
_entity_poly.type
_entity_poly.pdbx_seq_one_letter_code
_entity_poly.pdbx_strand_id
1 'polypeptide(L)'
;MTRALIVIDVQESFRARPLWETISDPKIADQVNRLVRLSRRAGDLVVWVLHSEPGSGDVFDPALGHVRLMEELERQDTEPLLHKTSHNAFTTTNLQQLLTERGIRELTVCGICTEQCVETTTRVASDLGYRVTFVTDATATNPIAHRDAPAGQSVAELLADPRTLSAEEIITRTEYALAGRFATIATVEELEAAAGQRA
;
A
#
# COMPACT_ATOMS: atom_id res chain seq x y z
N MET A 1 6.53 -10.24 19.99
CA MET A 1 6.17 -9.50 18.78
C MET A 1 5.71 -10.52 17.76
N THR A 2 4.42 -10.53 17.38
CA THR A 2 3.87 -11.54 16.45
C THR A 2 3.20 -10.90 15.24
N ARG A 3 3.19 -9.55 15.19
CA ARG A 3 2.51 -8.73 14.17
C ARG A 3 3.46 -7.73 13.54
N ALA A 4 3.16 -7.38 12.28
CA ALA A 4 3.83 -6.29 11.57
C ALA A 4 2.82 -5.44 10.78
N LEU A 5 3.09 -4.15 10.68
CA LEU A 5 2.51 -3.23 9.70
C LEU A 5 3.43 -3.15 8.50
N ILE A 6 2.88 -3.38 7.31
CA ILE A 6 3.60 -3.25 6.03
C ILE A 6 3.02 -2.04 5.29
N VAL A 7 3.82 -0.98 5.20
CA VAL A 7 3.46 0.25 4.47
C VAL A 7 4.06 0.17 3.08
N ILE A 8 3.20 0.11 2.05
CA ILE A 8 3.59 -0.20 0.68
C ILE A 8 3.49 1.05 -0.18
N ASP A 9 4.63 1.46 -0.76
CA ASP A 9 4.75 2.44 -1.84
C ASP A 9 4.09 3.81 -1.57
N VAL A 10 4.01 4.26 -0.30
CA VAL A 10 3.56 5.61 0.01
C VAL A 10 4.74 6.56 -0.21
N GLN A 11 5.00 6.85 -1.49
CA GLN A 11 6.24 7.48 -1.96
C GLN A 11 6.01 8.64 -2.93
N GLU A 12 6.98 9.54 -3.01
CA GLU A 12 6.94 10.75 -3.83
C GLU A 12 6.84 10.48 -5.35
N SER A 13 7.25 9.30 -5.80
CA SER A 13 7.09 8.90 -7.20
C SER A 13 5.65 9.01 -7.70
N PHE A 14 4.65 8.70 -6.85
CA PHE A 14 3.25 8.85 -7.24
C PHE A 14 2.84 10.31 -7.40
N ARG A 15 3.32 11.20 -6.51
CA ARG A 15 3.05 12.64 -6.57
C ARG A 15 3.67 13.30 -7.80
N ALA A 16 4.76 12.75 -8.33
CA ALA A 16 5.40 13.24 -9.54
C ALA A 16 4.62 12.90 -10.83
N ARG A 17 3.58 12.08 -10.77
CA ARG A 17 2.73 11.74 -11.91
C ARG A 17 1.56 12.70 -12.06
N PRO A 18 1.19 13.12 -13.28
CA PRO A 18 -0.04 13.90 -13.51
C PRO A 18 -1.29 13.23 -12.94
N LEU A 19 -1.34 11.90 -12.97
CA LEU A 19 -2.45 11.10 -12.45
C LEU A 19 -2.68 11.27 -10.94
N TRP A 20 -1.71 11.81 -10.19
CA TRP A 20 -1.87 12.09 -8.76
C TRP A 20 -3.06 12.99 -8.44
N GLU A 21 -3.45 13.90 -9.35
CA GLU A 21 -4.62 14.76 -9.16
C GLU A 21 -5.95 14.00 -9.02
N THR A 22 -5.97 12.72 -9.42
CA THR A 22 -7.15 11.84 -9.35
C THR A 22 -7.06 10.79 -8.24
N ILE A 23 -6.04 10.86 -7.39
CA ILE A 23 -5.87 9.89 -6.30
C ILE A 23 -7.07 9.92 -5.34
N SER A 24 -7.54 8.78 -4.91
CA SER A 24 -8.72 8.65 -4.04
C SER A 24 -8.54 9.33 -2.68
N ASP A 25 -7.32 9.35 -2.14
CA ASP A 25 -6.97 10.06 -0.91
C ASP A 25 -5.60 10.77 -1.04
N PRO A 26 -5.58 12.09 -1.30
CA PRO A 26 -4.34 12.87 -1.36
C PRO A 26 -3.66 13.04 0.01
N LYS A 27 -4.36 12.71 1.12
CA LYS A 27 -3.87 12.75 2.50
C LYS A 27 -3.58 11.37 3.07
N ILE A 28 -3.36 10.38 2.23
CA ILE A 28 -3.08 8.99 2.63
C ILE A 28 -2.03 8.88 3.74
N ALA A 29 -1.03 9.78 3.77
CA ALA A 29 0.00 9.81 4.80
C ALA A 29 -0.57 9.99 6.21
N ASP A 30 -1.69 10.72 6.39
CA ASP A 30 -2.34 10.92 7.68
C ASP A 30 -2.87 9.58 8.25
N GLN A 31 -3.56 8.81 7.40
CA GLN A 31 -4.09 7.49 7.78
C GLN A 31 -2.96 6.49 8.06
N VAL A 32 -1.93 6.50 7.21
CA VAL A 32 -0.74 5.65 7.42
C VAL A 32 -0.05 5.99 8.74
N ASN A 33 0.15 7.27 9.07
CA ASN A 33 0.75 7.68 10.33
C ASN A 33 -0.09 7.27 11.56
N ARG A 34 -1.43 7.27 11.46
CA ARG A 34 -2.30 6.73 12.51
C ARG A 34 -2.03 5.24 12.76
N LEU A 35 -1.95 4.44 11.70
CA LEU A 35 -1.60 3.01 11.79
C LEU A 35 -0.19 2.79 12.35
N VAL A 36 0.78 3.59 11.91
CA VAL A 36 2.16 3.53 12.40
C VAL A 36 2.23 3.79 13.91
N ARG A 37 1.56 4.85 14.38
CA ARG A 37 1.48 5.15 15.82
C ARG A 37 0.76 4.04 16.60
N LEU A 38 -0.31 3.47 16.04
CA LEU A 38 -1.04 2.35 16.63
C LEU A 38 -0.13 1.12 16.76
N SER A 39 0.54 0.73 15.69
CA SER A 39 1.45 -0.43 15.66
C SER A 39 2.62 -0.27 16.62
N ARG A 40 3.23 0.92 16.68
CA ARG A 40 4.32 1.21 17.63
C ARG A 40 3.86 1.08 19.09
N ARG A 41 2.68 1.61 19.43
CA ARG A 41 2.11 1.45 20.80
C ARG A 41 1.86 -0.01 21.16
N ALA A 42 1.50 -0.83 20.18
CA ALA A 42 1.29 -2.28 20.38
C ALA A 42 2.61 -3.08 20.40
N GLY A 43 3.75 -2.46 20.13
CA GLY A 43 5.05 -3.13 20.00
C GLY A 43 5.17 -3.97 18.73
N ASP A 44 4.39 -3.69 17.70
CA ASP A 44 4.45 -4.36 16.41
C ASP A 44 5.63 -3.84 15.58
N LEU A 45 6.14 -4.66 14.66
CA LEU A 45 7.15 -4.23 13.70
C LEU A 45 6.50 -3.33 12.63
N VAL A 46 7.12 -2.20 12.31
CA VAL A 46 6.75 -1.40 11.13
C VAL A 46 7.79 -1.62 10.05
N VAL A 47 7.33 -2.00 8.85
CA VAL A 47 8.18 -2.20 7.67
C VAL A 47 7.70 -1.28 6.56
N TRP A 48 8.63 -0.52 6.01
CA TRP A 48 8.40 0.39 4.90
C TRP A 48 8.89 -0.26 3.61
N VAL A 49 8.08 -0.16 2.56
CA VAL A 49 8.41 -0.73 1.25
C VAL A 49 8.28 0.36 0.20
N LEU A 50 9.27 0.50 -0.66
CA LEU A 50 9.26 1.38 -1.82
C LEU A 50 9.37 0.57 -3.11
N HIS A 51 8.62 0.97 -4.13
CA HIS A 51 8.77 0.44 -5.48
C HIS A 51 9.86 1.20 -6.22
N SER A 52 10.69 0.50 -6.97
CA SER A 52 11.73 1.09 -7.80
C SER A 52 11.86 0.36 -9.14
N GLU A 53 12.16 1.11 -10.19
CA GLU A 53 12.38 0.64 -11.55
C GLU A 53 13.72 1.17 -12.08
N PRO A 54 14.86 0.61 -11.61
CA PRO A 54 16.18 1.13 -11.95
C PRO A 54 16.43 1.13 -13.46
N GLY A 55 16.87 2.27 -13.99
CA GLY A 55 17.18 2.44 -15.42
C GLY A 55 15.96 2.62 -16.31
N SER A 56 14.76 2.78 -15.78
CA SER A 56 13.54 3.02 -16.57
C SER A 56 13.46 4.44 -17.11
N GLY A 57 14.10 5.42 -16.46
CA GLY A 57 13.94 6.83 -16.75
C GLY A 57 12.56 7.40 -16.40
N ASP A 58 11.69 6.64 -15.73
CA ASP A 58 10.41 7.07 -15.19
C ASP A 58 10.55 7.52 -13.71
N VAL A 59 9.52 8.11 -13.13
CA VAL A 59 9.46 8.62 -11.75
C VAL A 59 9.76 7.55 -10.68
N PHE A 60 9.70 6.27 -11.02
CA PHE A 60 10.12 5.15 -10.18
C PHE A 60 11.62 4.78 -10.36
N ASP A 61 12.35 5.46 -11.24
CA ASP A 61 13.80 5.29 -11.32
C ASP A 61 14.47 6.01 -10.14
N PRO A 62 15.26 5.28 -9.31
CA PRO A 62 15.98 5.89 -8.18
C PRO A 62 16.89 7.05 -8.61
N ALA A 63 17.40 7.04 -9.85
CA ALA A 63 18.26 8.11 -10.38
C ALA A 63 17.56 9.48 -10.44
N LEU A 64 16.22 9.52 -10.49
CA LEU A 64 15.43 10.75 -10.55
C LEU A 64 15.08 11.32 -9.16
N GLY A 65 15.41 10.63 -8.06
CA GLY A 65 15.27 11.11 -6.69
C GLY A 65 13.85 11.08 -6.12
N HIS A 66 12.86 10.54 -6.86
CA HIS A 66 11.47 10.42 -6.39
C HIS A 66 11.20 9.13 -5.61
N VAL A 67 12.09 8.12 -5.66
CA VAL A 67 11.94 6.86 -4.91
C VAL A 67 12.33 7.09 -3.45
N ARG A 68 11.48 7.78 -2.74
CA ARG A 68 11.59 8.08 -1.31
C ARG A 68 10.19 8.18 -0.70
N LEU A 69 10.09 7.96 0.60
CA LEU A 69 8.83 8.13 1.34
C LEU A 69 8.29 9.56 1.18
N MET A 70 6.96 9.71 1.21
CA MET A 70 6.32 11.02 1.31
C MET A 70 6.80 11.74 2.58
N GLU A 71 7.02 13.07 2.48
CA GLU A 71 7.65 13.86 3.54
C GLU A 71 6.88 13.86 4.86
N GLU A 72 5.58 13.67 4.80
CA GLU A 72 4.71 13.64 5.98
C GLU A 72 4.79 12.34 6.79
N LEU A 73 5.43 11.29 6.24
CA LEU A 73 5.51 9.99 6.91
C LEU A 73 6.55 9.99 8.04
N GLU A 74 6.15 9.43 9.18
CA GLU A 74 6.90 9.43 10.43
C GLU A 74 7.79 8.18 10.59
N ARG A 75 8.64 7.84 9.60
CA ARG A 75 9.53 6.69 9.70
C ARG A 75 10.62 6.91 10.74
N GLN A 76 10.91 5.87 11.56
CA GLN A 76 12.07 5.82 12.44
C GLN A 76 13.24 5.09 11.77
N ASP A 77 14.48 5.52 12.03
CA ASP A 77 15.68 4.92 11.40
C ASP A 77 15.87 3.44 11.73
N THR A 78 15.34 2.98 12.85
CA THR A 78 15.37 1.57 13.27
C THR A 78 14.37 0.69 12.53
N GLU A 79 13.42 1.28 11.82
CA GLU A 79 12.41 0.56 11.05
C GLU A 79 12.94 0.16 9.68
N PRO A 80 12.79 -1.11 9.28
CA PRO A 80 13.25 -1.56 7.96
C PRO A 80 12.63 -0.78 6.81
N LEU A 81 13.47 -0.40 5.85
CA LEU A 81 13.07 0.17 4.56
C LEU A 81 13.55 -0.77 3.45
N LEU A 82 12.61 -1.33 2.71
CA LEU A 82 12.86 -2.28 1.64
C LEU A 82 12.57 -1.65 0.28
N HIS A 83 13.36 -2.01 -0.73
CA HIS A 83 13.13 -1.61 -2.11
C HIS A 83 12.76 -2.83 -2.94
N LYS A 84 11.58 -2.83 -3.54
CA LYS A 84 11.10 -3.89 -4.42
C LYS A 84 11.09 -3.44 -5.88
N THR A 85 11.19 -4.40 -6.78
CA THR A 85 11.04 -4.22 -8.23
C THR A 85 9.88 -5.02 -8.81
N SER A 86 9.14 -5.76 -7.96
CA SER A 86 7.92 -6.49 -8.30
C SER A 86 6.71 -5.82 -7.65
N HIS A 87 5.49 -6.14 -8.10
CA HIS A 87 4.27 -5.60 -7.48
C HIS A 87 4.13 -6.01 -6.02
N ASN A 88 4.28 -7.30 -5.69
CA ASN A 88 4.24 -7.71 -4.28
C ASN A 88 5.57 -7.42 -3.56
N ALA A 89 5.50 -7.26 -2.25
CA ALA A 89 6.64 -6.93 -1.43
C ALA A 89 7.57 -8.12 -1.08
N PHE A 90 7.20 -9.35 -1.44
CA PHE A 90 7.96 -10.56 -1.06
C PHE A 90 8.99 -10.99 -2.12
N THR A 91 8.61 -10.92 -3.41
CA THR A 91 9.36 -11.60 -4.49
C THR A 91 10.78 -11.06 -4.69
N THR A 92 10.98 -9.75 -4.56
CA THR A 92 12.27 -9.09 -4.85
C THR A 92 12.90 -8.43 -3.64
N THR A 93 12.44 -8.78 -2.43
CA THR A 93 12.99 -8.31 -1.17
C THR A 93 13.24 -9.48 -0.21
N ASN A 94 13.87 -9.19 0.92
CA ASN A 94 14.03 -10.15 2.02
C ASN A 94 12.90 -10.05 3.07
N LEU A 95 11.72 -9.52 2.71
CA LEU A 95 10.60 -9.33 3.65
C LEU A 95 10.24 -10.63 4.37
N GLN A 96 10.10 -11.75 3.65
CA GLN A 96 9.75 -13.04 4.24
C GLN A 96 10.77 -13.50 5.29
N GLN A 97 12.07 -13.35 5.00
CA GLN A 97 13.13 -13.68 5.93
C GLN A 97 13.02 -12.82 7.19
N LEU A 98 12.87 -11.51 7.04
CA LEU A 98 12.75 -10.54 8.13
C LEU A 98 11.58 -10.85 9.06
N LEU A 99 10.42 -11.24 8.50
CA LEU A 99 9.23 -11.62 9.27
C LEU A 99 9.42 -12.98 9.97
N THR A 100 10.04 -13.95 9.29
CA THR A 100 10.27 -15.29 9.82
C THR A 100 11.24 -15.27 11.00
N GLU A 101 12.35 -14.54 10.89
CA GLU A 101 13.35 -14.37 11.97
C GLU A 101 12.74 -13.78 13.26
N ARG A 102 11.68 -12.98 13.12
CA ARG A 102 10.95 -12.36 14.25
C ARG A 102 9.72 -13.14 14.69
N GLY A 103 9.44 -14.30 14.09
CA GLY A 103 8.28 -15.13 14.41
C GLY A 103 6.93 -14.46 14.12
N ILE A 104 6.89 -13.49 13.18
CA ILE A 104 5.69 -12.75 12.81
C ILE A 104 4.75 -13.65 12.03
N ARG A 105 3.45 -13.59 12.34
CA ARG A 105 2.39 -14.41 11.74
C ARG A 105 1.16 -13.59 11.30
N GLU A 106 1.09 -12.34 11.69
CA GLU A 106 -0.03 -11.45 11.39
C GLU A 106 0.49 -10.18 10.73
N LEU A 107 -0.12 -9.79 9.63
CA LEU A 107 0.25 -8.59 8.88
C LEU A 107 -0.93 -7.64 8.78
N THR A 108 -0.68 -6.38 9.05
CA THR A 108 -1.56 -5.28 8.65
C THR A 108 -0.93 -4.64 7.41
N VAL A 109 -1.72 -4.44 6.35
CA VAL A 109 -1.21 -3.96 5.06
C VAL A 109 -1.95 -2.70 4.64
N CYS A 110 -1.21 -1.68 4.20
CA CYS A 110 -1.73 -0.41 3.70
C CYS A 110 -0.81 0.17 2.61
N GLY A 111 -1.24 1.21 1.89
CA GLY A 111 -0.40 1.93 0.92
C GLY A 111 -1.02 2.19 -0.46
N ILE A 112 -0.20 2.24 -1.51
CA ILE A 112 -0.54 2.62 -2.90
C ILE A 112 0.04 1.59 -3.89
N CYS A 113 -0.66 1.17 -4.98
CA CYS A 113 -2.08 1.33 -5.27
C CYS A 113 -2.86 0.15 -4.67
N THR A 114 -4.10 0.44 -4.28
CA THR A 114 -5.02 -0.52 -3.63
C THR A 114 -5.07 -1.87 -4.33
N GLU A 115 -5.39 -1.89 -5.63
CA GLU A 115 -5.61 -3.09 -6.48
C GLU A 115 -4.31 -3.69 -7.05
N GLN A 116 -3.18 -2.99 -6.91
CA GLN A 116 -1.89 -3.43 -7.47
C GLN A 116 -0.96 -3.94 -6.37
N CYS A 117 -0.06 -3.08 -5.89
CA CYS A 117 0.97 -3.48 -4.95
C CYS A 117 0.40 -3.94 -3.61
N VAL A 118 -0.66 -3.28 -3.11
CA VAL A 118 -1.27 -3.62 -1.82
C VAL A 118 -2.07 -4.91 -1.92
N GLU A 119 -2.98 -5.05 -2.90
CA GLU A 119 -3.75 -6.28 -3.14
C GLU A 119 -2.81 -7.46 -3.43
N THR A 120 -1.83 -7.29 -4.33
CA THR A 120 -0.91 -8.37 -4.70
C THR A 120 -0.07 -8.83 -3.50
N THR A 121 0.42 -7.91 -2.67
CA THR A 121 1.14 -8.26 -1.44
C THR A 121 0.24 -8.99 -0.46
N THR A 122 -1.01 -8.56 -0.30
CA THR A 122 -2.01 -9.19 0.57
C THR A 122 -2.27 -10.64 0.16
N ARG A 123 -2.47 -10.91 -1.13
CA ARG A 123 -2.69 -12.27 -1.65
C ARG A 123 -1.49 -13.17 -1.43
N VAL A 124 -0.29 -12.70 -1.79
CA VAL A 124 0.95 -13.45 -1.58
C VAL A 124 1.19 -13.71 -0.09
N ALA A 125 0.96 -12.73 0.78
CA ALA A 125 1.06 -12.92 2.23
C ALA A 125 0.13 -14.02 2.73
N SER A 126 -1.13 -14.03 2.28
CA SER A 126 -2.10 -15.08 2.61
C SER A 126 -1.64 -16.46 2.13
N ASP A 127 -1.16 -16.59 0.89
CA ASP A 127 -0.63 -17.83 0.33
C ASP A 127 0.61 -18.34 1.09
N LEU A 128 1.42 -17.43 1.66
CA LEU A 128 2.56 -17.75 2.51
C LEU A 128 2.14 -18.10 3.96
N GLY A 129 0.85 -18.10 4.29
CA GLY A 129 0.30 -18.52 5.57
C GLY A 129 0.22 -17.41 6.64
N TYR A 130 0.36 -16.15 6.28
CA TYR A 130 0.12 -15.03 7.20
C TYR A 130 -1.38 -14.76 7.36
N ARG A 131 -1.81 -14.38 8.56
CA ARG A 131 -3.12 -13.74 8.76
C ARG A 131 -3.00 -12.27 8.38
N VAL A 132 -3.77 -11.84 7.39
CA VAL A 132 -3.66 -10.48 6.84
C VAL A 132 -4.88 -9.66 7.22
N THR A 133 -4.65 -8.42 7.67
CA THR A 133 -5.63 -7.35 7.77
C THR A 133 -5.32 -6.32 6.70
N PHE A 134 -6.23 -6.11 5.79
CA PHE A 134 -6.17 -5.08 4.75
C PHE A 134 -6.93 -3.86 5.24
N VAL A 135 -6.24 -2.70 5.35
CA VAL A 135 -6.84 -1.47 5.90
C VAL A 135 -7.27 -0.58 4.76
N THR A 136 -8.55 -0.62 4.44
CA THR A 136 -9.10 -0.04 3.21
C THR A 136 -8.95 1.47 3.12
N ASP A 137 -9.26 2.21 4.20
CA ASP A 137 -9.14 3.67 4.29
C ASP A 137 -7.69 4.17 4.52
N ALA A 138 -6.73 3.25 4.60
CA ALA A 138 -5.30 3.51 4.54
C ALA A 138 -4.68 2.99 3.23
N THR A 139 -5.50 2.78 2.18
CA THR A 139 -5.04 2.56 0.82
C THR A 139 -5.54 3.67 -0.10
N ALA A 140 -4.82 3.92 -1.19
CA ALA A 140 -5.24 4.86 -2.21
C ALA A 140 -4.94 4.33 -3.62
N THR A 141 -5.77 4.74 -4.59
CA THR A 141 -5.59 4.39 -5.99
C THR A 141 -6.14 5.48 -6.91
N ASN A 142 -5.89 5.35 -8.21
CA ASN A 142 -6.36 6.22 -9.27
C ASN A 142 -7.41 5.50 -10.13
N PRO A 143 -8.27 6.22 -10.87
CA PRO A 143 -9.12 5.63 -11.89
C PRO A 143 -8.32 4.84 -12.93
N ILE A 144 -8.89 3.75 -13.43
CA ILE A 144 -8.26 2.88 -14.42
C ILE A 144 -9.00 2.97 -15.75
N ALA A 145 -8.25 3.25 -16.82
CA ALA A 145 -8.76 3.29 -18.18
C ALA A 145 -9.30 1.92 -18.60
N HIS A 146 -10.36 1.94 -19.44
CA HIS A 146 -10.81 0.72 -20.12
C HIS A 146 -9.67 0.16 -21.00
N ARG A 147 -9.57 -1.17 -21.10
CA ARG A 147 -8.52 -1.86 -21.88
C ARG A 147 -8.37 -1.40 -23.34
N ASP A 148 -9.47 -0.96 -23.94
CA ASP A 148 -9.51 -0.46 -25.34
C ASP A 148 -9.42 1.08 -25.41
N ALA A 149 -9.04 1.75 -24.32
CA ALA A 149 -8.82 3.20 -24.35
C ALA A 149 -7.55 3.55 -25.13
N PRO A 150 -7.51 4.71 -25.80
CA PRO A 150 -6.30 5.15 -26.52
C PRO A 150 -5.10 5.25 -25.58
N ALA A 151 -3.94 4.79 -26.07
CA ALA A 151 -2.69 4.97 -25.34
C ALA A 151 -2.32 6.47 -25.27
N GLY A 152 -1.82 6.91 -24.10
CA GLY A 152 -1.37 8.29 -23.90
C GLY A 152 -2.50 9.31 -23.74
N GLN A 153 -3.73 8.87 -23.45
CA GLN A 153 -4.83 9.79 -23.11
C GLN A 153 -4.45 10.69 -21.94
N SER A 154 -4.95 11.92 -21.96
CA SER A 154 -4.85 12.87 -20.85
C SER A 154 -5.73 12.44 -19.67
N VAL A 155 -5.48 13.03 -18.49
CA VAL A 155 -6.34 12.79 -17.31
C VAL A 155 -7.79 13.22 -17.58
N ALA A 156 -8.01 14.31 -18.29
CA ALA A 156 -9.34 14.77 -18.65
C ALA A 156 -10.08 13.78 -19.56
N GLU A 157 -9.39 13.18 -20.54
CA GLU A 157 -9.95 12.14 -21.40
C GLU A 157 -10.24 10.85 -20.64
N LEU A 158 -9.35 10.45 -19.72
CA LEU A 158 -9.57 9.34 -18.79
C LEU A 158 -10.87 9.51 -18.00
N LEU A 159 -11.03 10.67 -17.39
CA LEU A 159 -12.22 10.96 -16.54
C LEU A 159 -13.51 11.11 -17.36
N ALA A 160 -13.43 11.50 -18.63
CA ALA A 160 -14.58 11.66 -19.52
C ALA A 160 -15.04 10.34 -20.17
N ASP A 161 -14.23 9.28 -20.17
CA ASP A 161 -14.62 7.98 -20.73
C ASP A 161 -15.56 7.24 -19.75
N PRO A 162 -16.83 6.99 -20.12
CA PRO A 162 -17.80 6.33 -19.23
C PRO A 162 -17.43 4.87 -18.91
N ARG A 163 -16.43 4.30 -19.55
CA ARG A 163 -15.91 2.95 -19.29
C ARG A 163 -14.76 2.95 -18.29
N THR A 164 -14.26 4.13 -17.91
CA THR A 164 -13.22 4.25 -16.88
C THR A 164 -13.74 3.74 -15.56
N LEU A 165 -12.99 2.87 -14.91
CA LEU A 165 -13.31 2.39 -13.58
C LEU A 165 -12.86 3.43 -12.56
N SER A 166 -13.77 3.95 -11.76
CA SER A 166 -13.47 4.95 -10.73
C SER A 166 -12.61 4.35 -9.61
N ALA A 167 -11.86 5.20 -8.88
CA ALA A 167 -11.08 4.75 -7.74
C ALA A 167 -11.96 4.10 -6.64
N GLU A 168 -13.18 4.60 -6.42
CA GLU A 168 -14.13 4.04 -5.46
C GLU A 168 -14.57 2.62 -5.86
N GLU A 169 -14.91 2.41 -7.14
CA GLU A 169 -15.27 1.08 -7.66
C GLU A 169 -14.10 0.09 -7.53
N ILE A 170 -12.86 0.54 -7.76
CA ILE A 170 -11.65 -0.27 -7.62
C ILE A 170 -11.46 -0.69 -6.17
N ILE A 171 -11.55 0.24 -5.22
CA ILE A 171 -11.43 -0.05 -3.79
C ILE A 171 -12.51 -1.04 -3.37
N THR A 172 -13.78 -0.77 -3.71
CA THR A 172 -14.91 -1.66 -3.41
C THR A 172 -14.68 -3.07 -3.97
N ARG A 173 -14.31 -3.17 -5.26
CA ARG A 173 -14.01 -4.46 -5.89
C ARG A 173 -12.88 -5.20 -5.18
N THR A 174 -11.82 -4.50 -4.76
CA THR A 174 -10.69 -5.10 -4.05
C THR A 174 -11.12 -5.64 -2.69
N GLU A 175 -11.93 -4.90 -1.92
CA GLU A 175 -12.51 -5.39 -0.67
C GLU A 175 -13.29 -6.70 -0.88
N TYR A 176 -14.22 -6.73 -1.84
CA TYR A 176 -15.00 -7.94 -2.14
C TYR A 176 -14.11 -9.13 -2.56
N ALA A 177 -13.04 -8.86 -3.28
CA ALA A 177 -12.13 -9.90 -3.75
C ALA A 177 -11.26 -10.48 -2.61
N LEU A 178 -10.91 -9.68 -1.61
CA LEU A 178 -10.04 -10.07 -0.50
C LEU A 178 -10.81 -10.60 0.71
N ALA A 179 -11.99 -10.06 0.99
CA ALA A 179 -12.73 -10.33 2.22
C ALA A 179 -13.02 -11.83 2.42
N GLY A 180 -12.65 -12.35 3.61
CA GLY A 180 -12.93 -13.73 4.02
C GLY A 180 -12.16 -14.81 3.29
N ARG A 181 -11.32 -14.44 2.30
CA ARG A 181 -10.47 -15.38 1.54
C ARG A 181 -8.99 -15.12 1.79
N PHE A 182 -8.54 -13.89 1.57
CA PHE A 182 -7.14 -13.48 1.66
C PHE A 182 -6.86 -12.60 2.87
N ALA A 183 -7.88 -11.81 3.29
CA ALA A 183 -7.71 -10.86 4.37
C ALA A 183 -9.00 -10.63 5.16
N THR A 184 -8.84 -10.11 6.37
CA THR A 184 -9.87 -9.35 7.07
C THR A 184 -9.80 -7.91 6.57
N ILE A 185 -10.93 -7.33 6.18
CA ILE A 185 -11.02 -5.91 5.82
C ILE A 185 -11.29 -5.13 7.10
N ALA A 186 -10.57 -4.02 7.27
CA ALA A 186 -10.75 -3.11 8.40
C ALA A 186 -10.51 -1.66 7.99
N THR A 187 -10.97 -0.73 8.80
CA THR A 187 -10.63 0.68 8.77
C THR A 187 -9.64 1.04 9.87
N VAL A 188 -8.99 2.19 9.75
CA VAL A 188 -8.11 2.71 10.81
C VAL A 188 -8.88 2.89 12.12
N GLU A 189 -10.09 3.43 12.05
CA GLU A 189 -10.95 3.66 13.22
C GLU A 189 -11.31 2.36 13.94
N GLU A 190 -11.67 1.31 13.21
CA GLU A 190 -11.97 -0.01 13.77
C GLU A 190 -10.76 -0.60 14.50
N LEU A 191 -9.56 -0.46 13.94
CA LEU A 191 -8.33 -0.94 14.57
C LEU A 191 -7.97 -0.15 15.84
N GLU A 192 -8.17 1.17 15.83
CA GLU A 192 -7.97 2.01 17.01
C GLU A 192 -8.96 1.68 18.13
N ALA A 193 -10.24 1.48 17.79
CA ALA A 193 -11.28 1.08 18.74
C ALA A 193 -10.97 -0.29 19.37
N ALA A 194 -10.56 -1.27 18.56
CA ALA A 194 -10.17 -2.59 19.03
C ALA A 194 -8.94 -2.58 19.95
N ALA A 195 -8.00 -1.66 19.73
CA ALA A 195 -6.84 -1.49 20.58
C ALA A 195 -7.20 -0.86 21.94
N GLY A 196 -8.12 0.13 21.94
CA GLY A 196 -8.59 0.77 23.18
C GLY A 196 -9.35 -0.18 24.13
N GLN A 197 -9.96 -1.25 23.60
CA GLN A 197 -10.67 -2.26 24.41
C GLN A 197 -9.73 -3.28 25.07
N ARG A 198 -8.46 -3.34 24.67
CA ARG A 198 -7.45 -4.29 25.19
C ARG A 198 -6.50 -3.67 26.23
N ALA A 199 -6.55 -2.36 26.41
CA ALA A 199 -5.73 -1.60 27.33
C ALA A 199 -6.44 -1.42 28.68
#